data_352afe8d3843e1d7ca3d49ba50bef938
#
_entry.id   352afe8d3843e1d7ca3d49ba50bef938
#
_cell.length_a   1.000
_cell.length_b   1.000
_cell.length_c   1.000
_cell.angle_alpha   90.00
_cell.angle_beta   90.00
_cell.angle_gamma   90.00
#
_symmetry.space_group_name_H-M   'P 1'
#
loop_
_entity.id
_entity.type
_entity.pdbx_description
1 polymer ?
#
loop_
_entity_poly.entity_id
_entity_poly.type
_entity_poly.pdbx_seq_one_letter_code
_entity_poly.pdbx_strand_id
1 'polypeptide(L)'
;WHTEHNRPVILTELKTKAAERNIPLPTCLAECLREAKETSDSDYVVANRDGGPLSYTQFKRLWQYIVTRTARPRVAKKLVDGKYVKYILYPQLGEKARNNGHCVYSLDFEVTPHQLRHTYITNLIHSSVDPKTVQYLAGHESSKITMDIYAKVKYNQPDQVVKAMDGAFAQWDAMWA
;
A
#
# COMPACT_ATOMS: atom_id res chain seq x y z
N TRP A 1 2.85 -10.61 11.63
CA TRP A 1 4.19 -11.11 12.02
C TRP A 1 4.02 -12.09 13.17
N HIS A 2 4.51 -13.30 12.99
CA HIS A 2 4.63 -14.27 14.07
C HIS A 2 6.08 -14.30 14.53
N THR A 3 6.30 -14.23 15.83
CA THR A 3 7.66 -14.19 16.39
C THR A 3 7.76 -15.11 17.60
N GLU A 4 8.83 -15.88 17.65
CA GLU A 4 9.24 -16.64 18.83
C GLU A 4 10.60 -16.12 19.30
N HIS A 5 10.73 -15.81 20.58
CA HIS A 5 11.94 -15.25 21.16
C HIS A 5 12.50 -14.04 20.38
N ASN A 6 11.61 -13.12 19.91
CA ASN A 6 11.92 -11.96 19.06
C ASN A 6 12.52 -12.29 17.66
N ARG A 7 12.47 -13.53 17.22
CA ARG A 7 12.87 -13.93 15.86
C ARG A 7 11.62 -14.14 15.00
N PRO A 8 11.64 -13.73 13.73
CA PRO A 8 10.53 -14.02 12.83
C PRO A 8 10.45 -15.53 12.60
N VAL A 9 9.26 -16.09 12.70
CA VAL A 9 8.97 -17.49 12.42
C VAL A 9 8.21 -17.58 11.11
N ILE A 10 8.65 -18.47 10.24
CA ILE A 10 7.93 -18.81 9.01
C ILE A 10 6.90 -19.87 9.37
N LEU A 11 5.62 -19.52 9.26
CA LEU A 11 4.54 -20.47 9.46
C LEU A 11 4.35 -21.29 8.18
N THR A 12 4.19 -22.59 8.34
CA THR A 12 3.87 -23.51 7.24
C THR A 12 2.40 -23.43 6.84
N GLU A 13 1.56 -22.98 7.75
CA GLU A 13 0.12 -22.82 7.51
C GLU A 13 -0.26 -21.35 7.48
N LEU A 14 -1.05 -20.96 6.48
CA LEU A 14 -1.58 -19.62 6.35
C LEU A 14 -2.86 -19.47 7.19
N LYS A 15 -3.10 -18.29 7.73
CA LYS A 15 -4.27 -18.00 8.56
C LYS A 15 -5.59 -18.27 7.85
N THR A 16 -5.65 -18.06 6.55
CA THR A 16 -6.83 -18.28 5.72
C THR A 16 -6.43 -18.85 4.36
N LYS A 17 -7.32 -19.63 3.73
CA LYS A 17 -7.12 -20.11 2.36
C LYS A 17 -6.98 -18.99 1.34
N ALA A 18 -7.63 -17.84 1.56
CA ALA A 18 -7.53 -16.66 0.70
C ALA A 18 -6.12 -16.00 0.72
N ALA A 19 -5.28 -16.35 1.70
CA ALA A 19 -3.90 -15.88 1.75
C ALA A 19 -3.00 -16.61 0.74
N GLU A 20 -3.35 -17.84 0.36
CA GLU A 20 -2.67 -18.60 -0.69
C GLU A 20 -3.21 -18.19 -2.06
N ARG A 21 -2.43 -17.41 -2.80
CA ARG A 21 -2.82 -16.91 -4.10
C ARG A 21 -1.63 -16.50 -4.95
N ASN A 22 -1.81 -16.57 -6.26
CA ASN A 22 -0.87 -16.05 -7.23
C ASN A 22 -1.28 -14.63 -7.63
N ILE A 23 -0.36 -13.67 -7.49
CA ILE A 23 -0.59 -12.29 -7.85
C ILE A 23 0.24 -12.00 -9.10
N PRO A 24 -0.39 -11.69 -10.26
CA PRO A 24 0.34 -11.27 -11.45
C PRO A 24 1.04 -9.94 -11.19
N LEU A 25 2.27 -9.82 -11.65
CA LEU A 25 3.06 -8.61 -11.50
C LEU A 25 2.92 -7.74 -12.76
N PRO A 26 2.64 -6.44 -12.62
CA PRO A 26 2.80 -5.49 -13.71
C PRO A 26 4.24 -5.52 -14.24
N THR A 27 4.43 -5.29 -15.55
CA THR A 27 5.74 -5.39 -16.20
C THR A 27 6.80 -4.54 -15.51
N CYS A 28 6.48 -3.29 -15.19
CA CYS A 28 7.40 -2.38 -14.49
C CYS A 28 7.85 -2.91 -13.11
N LEU A 29 6.95 -3.56 -12.36
CA LEU A 29 7.30 -4.16 -11.08
C LEU A 29 8.14 -5.42 -11.27
N ALA A 30 7.84 -6.24 -12.28
CA ALA A 30 8.61 -7.44 -12.60
C ALA A 30 10.05 -7.09 -13.00
N GLU A 31 10.25 -6.02 -13.77
CA GLU A 31 11.57 -5.50 -14.14
C GLU A 31 12.34 -5.02 -12.91
N CYS A 32 11.73 -4.18 -12.09
CA CYS A 32 12.33 -3.69 -10.85
C CYS A 32 12.74 -4.84 -9.89
N LEU A 33 11.90 -5.86 -9.76
CA LEU A 33 12.21 -7.04 -8.94
C LEU A 33 13.34 -7.89 -9.55
N ARG A 34 13.43 -7.97 -10.86
CA ARG A 34 14.53 -8.68 -11.55
C ARG A 34 15.86 -7.99 -11.31
N GLU A 35 15.93 -6.67 -11.50
CA GLU A 35 17.10 -5.86 -11.19
C GLU A 35 17.53 -6.00 -9.71
N ALA A 36 16.56 -5.94 -8.79
CA ALA A 36 16.83 -6.15 -7.36
C ALA A 36 17.37 -7.55 -7.07
N LYS A 37 16.91 -8.58 -7.78
CA LYS A 37 17.39 -9.96 -7.62
C LYS A 37 18.83 -10.14 -8.11
N GLU A 38 19.26 -9.44 -9.16
CA GLU A 38 20.61 -9.49 -9.68
C GLU A 38 21.66 -9.03 -8.64
N THR A 39 21.27 -8.19 -7.71
CA THR A 39 22.13 -7.65 -6.66
C THR A 39 21.90 -8.29 -5.28
N SER A 40 21.06 -9.32 -5.20
CA SER A 40 20.65 -9.96 -3.95
C SER A 40 20.81 -11.48 -3.99
N ASP A 41 21.57 -12.00 -3.04
CA ASP A 41 21.71 -13.46 -2.83
C ASP A 41 20.56 -14.04 -1.96
N SER A 42 19.63 -13.19 -1.53
CA SER A 42 18.53 -13.60 -0.66
C SER A 42 17.34 -14.17 -1.45
N ASP A 43 16.68 -15.16 -0.85
CA ASP A 43 15.38 -15.67 -1.33
C ASP A 43 14.19 -14.74 -0.98
N TYR A 44 14.43 -13.71 -0.19
CA TYR A 44 13.40 -12.75 0.21
C TYR A 44 13.52 -11.46 -0.59
N VAL A 45 12.39 -10.96 -1.11
CA VAL A 45 12.31 -9.67 -1.83
C VAL A 45 12.82 -8.52 -0.97
N VAL A 46 12.52 -8.56 0.33
CA VAL A 46 13.04 -7.60 1.32
C VAL A 46 13.68 -8.40 2.44
N ALA A 47 14.99 -8.46 2.43
CA ALA A 47 15.79 -9.23 3.38
C ALA A 47 16.37 -8.36 4.51
N ASN A 48 16.73 -9.01 5.61
CA ASN A 48 17.63 -8.44 6.60
C ASN A 48 19.09 -8.51 6.10
N ARG A 49 20.03 -8.02 6.90
CA ARG A 49 21.48 -8.01 6.53
C ARG A 49 22.07 -9.40 6.35
N ASP A 50 21.48 -10.41 6.98
CA ASP A 50 21.94 -11.79 6.95
C ASP A 50 21.24 -12.60 5.84
N GLY A 51 20.50 -11.93 4.95
CA GLY A 51 19.75 -12.57 3.85
C GLY A 51 18.43 -13.23 4.28
N GLY A 52 18.07 -13.19 5.57
CA GLY A 52 16.84 -13.78 6.10
C GLY A 52 15.62 -12.83 6.10
N PRO A 53 14.47 -13.29 6.59
CA PRO A 53 13.26 -12.48 6.64
C PRO A 53 13.39 -11.33 7.64
N LEU A 54 12.73 -10.21 7.34
CA LEU A 54 12.67 -9.08 8.27
C LEU A 54 11.87 -9.42 9.53
N SER A 55 12.39 -9.01 10.69
CA SER A 55 11.58 -8.93 11.89
C SER A 55 10.59 -7.75 11.80
N TYR A 56 9.55 -7.79 12.62
CA TYR A 56 8.59 -6.68 12.71
C TYR A 56 9.26 -5.34 13.02
N THR A 57 10.24 -5.33 13.92
CA THR A 57 10.99 -4.12 14.28
C THR A 57 11.80 -3.58 13.10
N GLN A 58 12.44 -4.46 12.31
CA GLN A 58 13.18 -4.07 11.11
C GLN A 58 12.24 -3.49 10.06
N PHE A 59 11.09 -4.14 9.82
CA PHE A 59 10.07 -3.60 8.93
C PHE A 59 9.58 -2.22 9.36
N LYS A 60 9.28 -2.03 10.66
CA LYS A 60 8.89 -0.71 11.19
C LYS A 60 9.95 0.36 10.95
N ARG A 61 11.23 0.01 11.09
CA ARG A 61 12.34 0.95 10.81
C ARG A 61 12.41 1.31 9.33
N LEU A 62 12.28 0.32 8.43
CA LEU A 62 12.22 0.59 6.99
C LEU A 62 11.04 1.48 6.65
N TRP A 63 9.84 1.17 7.16
CA TRP A 63 8.66 1.99 6.94
C TRP A 63 8.83 3.41 7.48
N GLN A 64 9.57 3.57 8.58
CA GLN A 64 9.87 4.87 9.16
C GLN A 64 10.65 5.78 8.19
N TYR A 65 11.51 5.25 7.31
CA TYR A 65 12.18 6.04 6.27
C TYR A 65 11.20 6.64 5.26
N ILE A 66 10.09 5.97 4.98
CA ILE A 66 9.03 6.50 4.12
C ILE A 66 8.26 7.58 4.89
N VAL A 67 7.84 7.29 6.12
CA VAL A 67 7.05 8.20 6.94
C VAL A 67 7.82 9.50 7.27
N THR A 68 9.14 9.43 7.49
CA THR A 68 9.96 10.63 7.76
C THR A 68 10.00 11.60 6.59
N ARG A 69 9.71 11.18 5.37
CA ARG A 69 9.62 12.04 4.18
C ARG A 69 8.32 12.81 4.07
N THR A 70 7.38 12.61 4.99
CA THR A 70 6.08 13.29 5.00
C THR A 70 6.25 14.73 5.50
N ALA A 71 5.82 15.71 4.68
CA ALA A 71 5.83 17.13 5.01
C ALA A 71 4.59 17.51 5.84
N ARG A 72 4.48 16.96 7.06
CA ARG A 72 3.38 17.26 7.99
C ARG A 72 3.88 17.75 9.33
N PRO A 73 3.10 18.61 10.03
CA PRO A 73 3.42 19.05 11.38
C PRO A 73 3.59 17.84 12.30
N ARG A 74 4.66 17.82 13.07
CA ARG A 74 4.95 16.75 14.03
C ARG A 74 5.71 17.25 15.24
N VAL A 75 5.50 16.58 16.37
CA VAL A 75 6.25 16.87 17.59
C VAL A 75 7.67 16.34 17.43
N ALA A 76 8.62 17.23 17.50
CA ALA A 76 10.05 16.96 17.56
C ALA A 76 10.60 17.30 18.94
N LYS A 77 11.81 16.82 19.24
CA LYS A 77 12.52 17.14 20.48
C LYS A 77 13.87 17.74 20.13
N LYS A 78 14.26 18.79 20.84
CA LYS A 78 15.62 19.34 20.80
C LYS A 78 16.21 19.37 22.20
N LEU A 79 17.52 19.22 22.28
CA LEU A 79 18.24 19.37 23.53
C LEU A 79 18.49 20.87 23.76
N VAL A 80 18.05 21.39 24.91
CA VAL A 80 18.28 22.77 25.35
C VAL A 80 18.71 22.67 26.81
N ASP A 81 19.89 23.18 27.11
CA ASP A 81 20.47 23.18 28.48
C ASP A 81 20.40 21.80 29.19
N GLY A 82 20.75 20.74 28.44
CA GLY A 82 20.74 19.36 28.96
C GLY A 82 19.35 18.72 29.11
N LYS A 83 18.27 19.42 28.75
CA LYS A 83 16.90 18.92 28.81
C LYS A 83 16.27 18.82 27.42
N TYR A 84 15.48 17.75 27.20
CA TYR A 84 14.72 17.60 25.96
C TYR A 84 13.45 18.46 25.98
N VAL A 85 13.40 19.48 25.14
CA VAL A 85 12.22 20.34 24.93
C VAL A 85 11.48 19.89 23.68
N LYS A 86 10.16 19.71 23.81
CA LYS A 86 9.28 19.40 22.67
C LYS A 86 8.97 20.69 21.90
N TYR A 87 8.96 20.59 20.57
CA TYR A 87 8.49 21.66 19.70
C TYR A 87 7.75 21.06 18.49
N ILE A 88 6.95 21.86 17.80
CA ILE A 88 6.28 21.43 16.58
C ILE A 88 7.19 21.80 15.41
N LEU A 89 7.55 20.79 14.62
CA LEU A 89 8.26 20.94 13.37
C LEU A 89 7.23 21.05 12.25
N TYR A 90 7.37 22.03 11.37
CA TYR A 90 6.58 22.25 10.16
C TYR A 90 7.46 22.04 8.93
N PRO A 91 7.64 20.79 8.45
CA PRO A 91 8.45 20.51 7.27
C PRO A 91 7.77 21.07 6.02
N GLN A 92 8.55 21.57 5.08
CA GLN A 92 8.08 22.01 3.77
C GLN A 92 8.46 20.99 2.70
N LEU A 93 7.61 20.79 1.69
CA LEU A 93 7.93 19.95 0.54
C LEU A 93 9.21 20.45 -0.15
N GLY A 94 10.10 19.51 -0.48
CA GLY A 94 11.39 19.79 -1.09
C GLY A 94 12.50 20.17 -0.10
N GLU A 95 12.17 20.45 1.16
CA GLU A 95 13.16 20.78 2.19
C GLU A 95 13.91 19.54 2.68
N LYS A 96 15.19 19.67 2.99
CA LYS A 96 15.99 18.63 3.63
C LYS A 96 15.71 18.57 5.13
N ALA A 97 15.62 17.38 5.66
CA ALA A 97 15.45 17.19 7.10
C ALA A 97 16.70 17.65 7.87
N ARG A 98 16.53 18.48 8.90
CA ARG A 98 17.65 19.08 9.67
C ARG A 98 18.59 18.05 10.27
N ASN A 99 18.07 16.90 10.73
CA ASN A 99 18.85 15.87 11.41
C ASN A 99 19.25 14.71 10.48
N ASN A 100 18.87 14.77 9.21
CA ASN A 100 19.21 13.76 8.22
C ASN A 100 19.23 14.38 6.83
N GLY A 101 20.40 14.91 6.42
CA GLY A 101 20.58 15.59 5.15
C GLY A 101 20.30 14.73 3.90
N HIS A 102 20.21 13.41 4.06
CA HIS A 102 19.80 12.49 2.99
C HIS A 102 18.27 12.34 2.86
N CYS A 103 17.52 12.85 3.83
CA CYS A 103 16.07 12.78 3.81
C CYS A 103 15.50 14.11 3.29
N VAL A 104 14.78 14.05 2.17
CA VAL A 104 14.01 15.16 1.62
C VAL A 104 12.54 14.92 1.90
N TYR A 105 11.82 15.95 2.34
CA TYR A 105 10.36 15.88 2.50
C TYR A 105 9.69 15.89 1.13
N SER A 106 9.32 14.72 0.65
CA SER A 106 8.81 14.49 -0.70
C SER A 106 7.35 14.06 -0.76
N LEU A 107 6.70 13.92 0.41
CA LEU A 107 5.32 13.47 0.53
C LEU A 107 4.50 14.51 1.30
N ASP A 108 3.37 14.94 0.75
CA ASP A 108 2.39 15.82 1.39
C ASP A 108 1.27 15.08 2.11
N PHE A 109 1.31 13.76 2.09
CA PHE A 109 0.33 12.86 2.70
C PHE A 109 1.00 11.78 3.53
N GLU A 110 0.25 11.20 4.47
CA GLU A 110 0.68 10.03 5.21
C GLU A 110 0.53 8.77 4.35
N VAL A 111 1.53 7.89 4.45
CA VAL A 111 1.53 6.60 3.76
C VAL A 111 1.56 5.48 4.78
N THR A 112 0.58 4.60 4.72
CA THR A 112 0.57 3.35 5.48
C THR A 112 0.47 2.16 4.51
N PRO A 113 0.95 0.96 4.89
CA PRO A 113 0.78 -0.23 4.06
C PRO A 113 -0.69 -0.51 3.73
N HIS A 114 -1.58 -0.18 4.65
CA HIS A 114 -3.01 -0.37 4.47
C HIS A 114 -3.60 0.59 3.42
N GLN A 115 -3.17 1.85 3.42
CA GLN A 115 -3.56 2.82 2.38
C GLN A 115 -3.06 2.39 1.00
N LEU A 116 -1.83 1.87 0.87
CA LEU A 116 -1.34 1.33 -0.41
C LEU A 116 -2.21 0.17 -0.89
N ARG A 117 -2.61 -0.73 0.00
CA ARG A 117 -3.54 -1.80 -0.33
C ARG A 117 -4.90 -1.27 -0.79
N HIS A 118 -5.45 -0.26 -0.11
CA HIS A 118 -6.70 0.38 -0.52
C HIS A 118 -6.58 1.01 -1.91
N THR A 119 -5.51 1.75 -2.16
CA THR A 119 -5.22 2.35 -3.47
C THR A 119 -5.13 1.30 -4.56
N TYR A 120 -4.43 0.18 -4.31
CA TYR A 120 -4.34 -0.95 -5.24
C TYR A 120 -5.73 -1.48 -5.61
N ILE A 121 -6.57 -1.76 -4.61
CA ILE A 121 -7.93 -2.28 -4.82
C ILE A 121 -8.76 -1.26 -5.60
N THR A 122 -8.71 0.02 -5.22
CA THR A 122 -9.46 1.09 -5.88
C THR A 122 -9.05 1.25 -7.34
N ASN A 123 -7.75 1.20 -7.64
CA ASN A 123 -7.24 1.28 -9.01
C ASN A 123 -7.71 0.10 -9.88
N LEU A 124 -7.72 -1.12 -9.33
CA LEU A 124 -8.26 -2.29 -10.05
C LEU A 124 -9.75 -2.10 -10.39
N ILE A 125 -10.54 -1.57 -9.44
CA ILE A 125 -11.96 -1.29 -9.66
C ILE A 125 -12.16 -0.19 -10.71
N HIS A 126 -11.38 0.88 -10.68
CA HIS A 126 -11.41 1.94 -11.69
C HIS A 126 -11.06 1.41 -13.08
N SER A 127 -10.11 0.48 -13.16
CA SER A 127 -9.74 -0.23 -14.40
C SER A 127 -10.76 -1.29 -14.83
N SER A 128 -11.93 -1.32 -14.19
CA SER A 128 -13.03 -2.26 -14.49
C SER A 128 -12.67 -3.74 -14.34
N VAL A 129 -11.69 -4.06 -13.49
CA VAL A 129 -11.42 -5.44 -13.08
C VAL A 129 -12.62 -5.94 -12.28
N ASP A 130 -13.09 -7.14 -12.59
CA ASP A 130 -14.29 -7.69 -11.95
C ASP A 130 -14.10 -7.87 -10.42
N PRO A 131 -15.17 -7.73 -9.62
CA PRO A 131 -15.06 -7.75 -8.16
C PRO A 131 -14.52 -9.08 -7.61
N LYS A 132 -14.74 -10.20 -8.30
CA LYS A 132 -14.28 -11.52 -7.86
C LYS A 132 -12.77 -11.65 -8.02
N THR A 133 -12.23 -11.16 -9.13
CA THR A 133 -10.80 -11.06 -9.37
C THR A 133 -10.15 -10.10 -8.38
N VAL A 134 -10.76 -8.94 -8.11
CA VAL A 134 -10.27 -8.00 -7.08
C VAL A 134 -10.25 -8.65 -5.70
N GLN A 135 -11.30 -9.39 -5.34
CA GLN A 135 -11.36 -10.15 -4.08
C GLN A 135 -10.18 -11.12 -3.97
N TYR A 136 -9.94 -11.91 -5.02
CA TYR A 136 -8.82 -12.86 -5.08
C TYR A 136 -7.47 -12.17 -4.94
N LEU A 137 -7.19 -11.16 -5.77
CA LEU A 137 -5.93 -10.42 -5.75
C LEU A 137 -5.69 -9.69 -4.43
N ALA A 138 -6.74 -9.15 -3.84
CA ALA A 138 -6.67 -8.54 -2.51
C ALA A 138 -6.52 -9.59 -1.39
N GLY A 139 -6.91 -10.85 -1.59
CA GLY A 139 -6.94 -11.87 -0.55
C GLY A 139 -7.97 -11.57 0.54
N HIS A 140 -9.15 -11.07 0.14
CA HIS A 140 -10.26 -10.92 1.05
C HIS A 140 -11.00 -12.24 1.19
N GLU A 141 -11.10 -12.74 2.41
CA GLU A 141 -11.84 -13.97 2.71
C GLU A 141 -13.34 -13.82 2.37
N SER A 142 -13.90 -12.66 2.70
CA SER A 142 -15.30 -12.33 2.38
C SER A 142 -15.39 -11.38 1.19
N SER A 143 -16.32 -11.66 0.28
CA SER A 143 -16.67 -10.77 -0.84
C SER A 143 -17.28 -9.45 -0.38
N LYS A 144 -17.87 -9.41 0.82
CA LYS A 144 -18.53 -8.21 1.36
C LYS A 144 -17.59 -7.02 1.37
N ILE A 145 -16.34 -7.19 1.86
CA ILE A 145 -15.35 -6.10 1.92
C ILE A 145 -15.07 -5.54 0.52
N THR A 146 -14.87 -6.42 -0.47
CA THR A 146 -14.61 -5.99 -1.85
C THR A 146 -15.82 -5.30 -2.45
N MET A 147 -17.02 -5.83 -2.22
CA MET A 147 -18.25 -5.26 -2.74
C MET A 147 -18.57 -3.89 -2.11
N ASP A 148 -18.30 -3.71 -0.82
CA ASP A 148 -18.46 -2.41 -0.16
C ASP A 148 -17.54 -1.33 -0.76
N ILE A 149 -16.28 -1.71 -1.09
CA ILE A 149 -15.34 -0.80 -1.74
C ILE A 149 -15.80 -0.54 -3.19
N TYR A 150 -16.20 -1.58 -3.91
CA TYR A 150 -16.69 -1.47 -5.29
C TYR A 150 -17.88 -0.53 -5.39
N ALA A 151 -18.87 -0.71 -4.51
CA ALA A 151 -20.05 0.14 -4.46
C ALA A 151 -19.68 1.61 -4.23
N LYS A 152 -18.79 1.90 -3.26
CA LYS A 152 -18.33 3.26 -2.99
C LYS A 152 -17.62 3.89 -4.19
N VAL A 153 -16.71 3.14 -4.85
CA VAL A 153 -15.95 3.63 -6.00
C VAL A 153 -16.88 3.94 -7.17
N LYS A 154 -17.81 3.05 -7.49
CA LYS A 154 -18.76 3.24 -8.60
C LYS A 154 -19.79 4.30 -8.28
N TYR A 155 -20.28 4.37 -7.05
CA TYR A 155 -21.25 5.40 -6.62
C TYR A 155 -20.67 6.82 -6.74
N ASN A 156 -19.37 6.99 -6.59
CA ASN A 156 -18.70 8.28 -6.78
C ASN A 156 -18.47 8.64 -8.26
N GLN A 157 -18.99 7.85 -9.20
CA GLN A 157 -18.88 8.08 -10.64
C GLN A 157 -20.25 7.97 -11.32
N PRO A 158 -21.23 8.84 -10.96
CA PRO A 158 -22.62 8.74 -11.42
C PRO A 158 -22.71 8.77 -12.96
N ASP A 159 -21.89 9.58 -13.65
CA ASP A 159 -21.89 9.68 -15.10
C ASP A 159 -21.53 8.35 -15.78
N GLN A 160 -20.65 7.56 -15.22
CA GLN A 160 -20.31 6.24 -15.75
C GLN A 160 -21.44 5.24 -15.54
N VAL A 161 -22.14 5.35 -14.40
CA VAL A 161 -23.33 4.52 -14.12
C VAL A 161 -24.44 4.87 -15.11
N VAL A 162 -24.71 6.16 -15.34
CA VAL A 162 -25.72 6.63 -16.31
C VAL A 162 -25.39 6.10 -17.70
N LYS A 163 -24.16 6.28 -18.19
CA LYS A 163 -23.72 5.73 -19.50
C LYS A 163 -23.90 4.22 -19.62
N ALA A 164 -23.61 3.49 -18.54
CA ALA A 164 -23.82 2.04 -18.52
C ALA A 164 -25.31 1.67 -18.57
N MET A 165 -26.16 2.42 -17.90
CA MET A 165 -27.62 2.27 -17.95
C MET A 165 -28.14 2.57 -19.36
N ASP A 166 -27.76 3.71 -19.93
CA ASP A 166 -28.16 4.09 -21.30
C ASP A 166 -27.74 2.99 -22.31
N GLY A 167 -26.52 2.46 -22.22
CA GLY A 167 -26.06 1.36 -23.04
C GLY A 167 -26.83 0.06 -22.83
N ALA A 168 -27.24 -0.24 -21.60
CA ALA A 168 -28.01 -1.43 -21.28
C ALA A 168 -29.45 -1.37 -21.81
N PHE A 169 -30.01 -0.17 -21.93
CA PHE A 169 -31.38 0.05 -22.37
C PHE A 169 -31.50 0.55 -23.82
N ALA A 170 -30.39 0.86 -24.50
CA ALA A 170 -30.38 1.36 -25.89
C ALA A 170 -31.12 0.44 -26.89
N GLN A 171 -31.20 -0.86 -26.64
CA GLN A 171 -31.95 -1.79 -27.46
C GLN A 171 -33.48 -1.68 -27.32
N TRP A 172 -33.94 -1.14 -26.19
CA TRP A 172 -35.37 -0.98 -25.90
C TRP A 172 -35.96 0.22 -26.66
N ASP A 173 -35.20 1.30 -26.79
CA ASP A 173 -35.60 2.48 -27.56
C ASP A 173 -35.77 2.14 -29.05
N ALA A 174 -34.95 1.23 -29.57
CA ALA A 174 -35.05 0.75 -30.96
C ALA A 174 -36.26 -0.19 -31.21
N MET A 175 -36.83 -0.78 -30.12
CA MET A 175 -38.00 -1.66 -30.21
C MET A 175 -39.33 -0.89 -30.19
N TRP A 176 -39.33 0.35 -29.74
CA TRP A 176 -40.52 1.18 -29.58
C TRP A 176 -40.56 2.43 -30.49
N ALA A 177 -39.56 2.61 -31.34
CA ALA A 177 -39.46 3.61 -32.39
C ALA A 177 -39.93 3.04 -33.74
#